data_a2f4bfdf8fcaa84d8f636f211ca93423
#
_entry.id   a2f4bfdf8fcaa84d8f636f211ca93423
#
_cell.length_a   1.000
_cell.length_b   1.000
_cell.length_c   1.000
_cell.angle_alpha   90.00
_cell.angle_beta   90.00
_cell.angle_gamma   90.00
#
_symmetry.space_group_name_H-M   'P 1'
#
loop_
_entity.id
_entity.type
_entity.pdbx_description
1 polymer ?
#
loop_
_entity_poly.entity_id
_entity_poly.type
_entity_poly.pdbx_seq_one_letter_code
_entity_poly.pdbx_strand_id
1 'polypeptide(L)'
;MTINFKSYEDFYKDIVAWERTLPKFDAVCGVPRSGLIPATYIATRRNLRMVELCRLMADPVNIIARSPLRSNNPVMRETRPFKNRLLIVDDTTSDKGVTFQSIRDQLDSCDHDLAVTYAAVYKAENSKFADLSYETIPQPRMFGWNWFRHWNLQKSMVDCDGVLCEDWKHRPEQADDPEFEDHVRNARPLYIPDNPVQAVVTSRIEKYREATEGWLKRHGVRYNALVMHPAKTPEQRRQMGDHAERKARVYAKGFKSKETMLFIESDEKQAKKIAELTKKPVLCTDLMKMF
;
A
#
# COMPACT_ATOMS: atom_id res chain seq x y z
N MET A 1 -16.46 -5.62 -11.28
CA MET A 1 -15.03 -5.40 -11.62
C MET A 1 -14.20 -5.90 -10.45
N THR A 2 -13.18 -6.71 -10.69
CA THR A 2 -12.33 -7.28 -9.62
C THR A 2 -11.02 -6.49 -9.56
N ILE A 3 -10.55 -6.19 -8.35
CA ILE A 3 -9.22 -5.58 -8.14
C ILE A 3 -8.25 -6.70 -7.77
N ASN A 4 -7.16 -6.81 -8.50
CA ASN A 4 -6.06 -7.73 -8.18
C ASN A 4 -5.28 -7.16 -6.99
N PHE A 5 -5.55 -7.68 -5.81
CA PHE A 5 -4.97 -7.21 -4.55
C PHE A 5 -3.91 -8.18 -4.04
N LYS A 6 -2.82 -7.63 -3.54
CA LYS A 6 -1.79 -8.36 -2.80
C LYS A 6 -1.63 -7.75 -1.40
N SER A 7 -1.82 -8.57 -0.38
CA SER A 7 -1.55 -8.21 1.00
C SER A 7 -0.05 -8.26 1.32
N TYR A 8 0.36 -7.78 2.51
CA TYR A 8 1.73 -8.01 3.00
C TYR A 8 2.04 -9.50 3.19
N GLU A 9 1.05 -10.31 3.59
CA GLU A 9 1.22 -11.75 3.74
C GLU A 9 1.48 -12.43 2.40
N ASP A 10 0.71 -12.07 1.36
CA ASP A 10 0.93 -12.56 -0.01
C ASP A 10 2.33 -12.15 -0.49
N PHE A 11 2.70 -10.89 -0.30
CA PHE A 11 4.01 -10.37 -0.70
C PHE A 11 5.16 -11.14 -0.06
N TYR A 12 5.06 -11.40 1.24
CA TYR A 12 6.09 -12.18 1.92
C TYR A 12 6.18 -13.61 1.39
N LYS A 13 5.04 -14.30 1.24
CA LYS A 13 4.98 -15.66 0.68
C LYS A 13 5.59 -15.73 -0.73
N ASP A 14 5.24 -14.74 -1.54
CA ASP A 14 5.69 -14.65 -2.93
C ASP A 14 7.20 -14.39 -3.02
N ILE A 15 7.76 -13.52 -2.17
CA ILE A 15 9.21 -13.31 -2.07
C ILE A 15 9.94 -14.60 -1.65
N VAL A 16 9.40 -15.32 -0.67
CA VAL A 16 9.97 -16.61 -0.20
C VAL A 16 10.00 -17.64 -1.31
N ALA A 17 8.93 -17.74 -2.09
CA ALA A 17 8.85 -18.68 -3.21
C ALA A 17 9.79 -18.26 -4.34
N TRP A 18 9.79 -16.98 -4.67
CA TRP A 18 10.60 -16.43 -5.77
C TRP A 18 12.10 -16.52 -5.52
N GLU A 19 12.54 -16.23 -4.31
CA GLU A 19 13.96 -16.28 -3.93
C GLU A 19 14.62 -17.60 -4.33
N ARG A 20 13.90 -18.72 -4.18
CA ARG A 20 14.39 -20.06 -4.50
C ARG A 20 14.69 -20.28 -5.99
N THR A 21 14.04 -19.52 -6.85
CA THR A 21 14.15 -19.63 -8.31
C THR A 21 15.15 -18.64 -8.91
N LEU A 22 15.58 -17.64 -8.15
CA LEU A 22 16.50 -16.62 -8.64
C LEU A 22 17.88 -17.20 -8.97
N PRO A 23 18.53 -16.75 -10.03
CA PRO A 23 19.93 -17.13 -10.33
C PRO A 23 20.90 -16.64 -9.25
N LYS A 24 22.17 -16.94 -9.41
CA LYS A 24 23.22 -16.53 -8.47
C LYS A 24 23.60 -15.06 -8.71
N PHE A 25 23.64 -14.27 -7.65
CA PHE A 25 24.12 -12.89 -7.62
C PHE A 25 25.23 -12.75 -6.57
N ASP A 26 26.02 -11.68 -6.69
CA ASP A 26 27.08 -11.34 -5.73
C ASP A 26 26.61 -10.24 -4.76
N ALA A 27 25.65 -9.42 -5.22
CA ALA A 27 25.03 -8.38 -4.43
C ALA A 27 23.57 -8.13 -4.86
N VAL A 28 22.83 -7.44 -4.00
CA VAL A 28 21.47 -6.99 -4.25
C VAL A 28 21.32 -5.52 -3.85
N CYS A 29 20.60 -4.77 -4.68
CA CYS A 29 20.20 -3.38 -4.44
C CYS A 29 18.68 -3.30 -4.45
N GLY A 30 18.07 -2.81 -3.37
CA GLY A 30 16.63 -2.57 -3.32
C GLY A 30 16.29 -1.16 -3.77
N VAL A 31 15.28 -1.03 -4.61
CA VAL A 31 14.73 0.28 -4.97
C VAL A 31 13.91 0.83 -3.80
N PRO A 32 14.30 1.97 -3.21
CA PRO A 32 13.51 2.55 -2.13
C PRO A 32 12.12 2.98 -2.63
N ARG A 33 11.09 2.79 -1.82
CA ARG A 33 11.03 2.30 -0.43
C ARG A 33 10.74 0.80 -0.36
N SER A 34 9.72 0.34 -1.05
CA SER A 34 9.16 -1.02 -0.94
C SER A 34 10.05 -2.10 -1.53
N GLY A 35 10.87 -1.80 -2.53
CA GLY A 35 11.89 -2.71 -3.07
C GLY A 35 13.00 -3.08 -2.07
N LEU A 36 13.14 -2.34 -0.97
CA LEU A 36 14.04 -2.73 0.12
C LEU A 36 13.58 -4.01 0.84
N ILE A 37 12.28 -4.31 0.82
CA ILE A 37 11.72 -5.51 1.47
C ILE A 37 12.23 -6.80 0.81
N PRO A 38 12.00 -7.02 -0.50
CA PRO A 38 12.53 -8.18 -1.19
C PRO A 38 14.07 -8.20 -1.20
N ALA A 39 14.73 -7.04 -1.35
CA ALA A 39 16.19 -6.95 -1.33
C ALA A 39 16.76 -7.46 -0.01
N THR A 40 16.23 -7.01 1.13
CA THR A 40 16.67 -7.42 2.46
C THR A 40 16.46 -8.90 2.69
N TYR A 41 15.31 -9.43 2.29
CA TYR A 41 15.02 -10.86 2.40
C TYR A 41 16.02 -11.69 1.60
N ILE A 42 16.22 -11.36 0.31
CA ILE A 42 17.15 -12.07 -0.60
C ILE A 42 18.58 -12.00 -0.08
N ALA A 43 19.02 -10.79 0.33
CA ALA A 43 20.37 -10.59 0.87
C ALA A 43 20.63 -11.46 2.10
N THR A 44 19.71 -11.45 3.05
CA THR A 44 19.82 -12.22 4.30
C THR A 44 19.81 -13.73 4.02
N ARG A 45 18.89 -14.18 3.18
CA ARG A 45 18.70 -15.59 2.87
C ARG A 45 19.89 -16.21 2.12
N ARG A 46 20.49 -15.45 1.20
CA ARG A 46 21.60 -15.91 0.35
C ARG A 46 22.97 -15.43 0.82
N ASN A 47 23.04 -14.69 1.93
CA ASN A 47 24.24 -14.05 2.43
C ASN A 47 24.92 -13.21 1.34
N LEU A 48 24.14 -12.30 0.70
CA LEU A 48 24.63 -11.38 -0.32
C LEU A 48 24.97 -10.02 0.31
N ARG A 49 25.84 -9.29 -0.39
CA ARG A 49 26.09 -7.87 -0.07
C ARG A 49 24.86 -7.05 -0.42
N MET A 50 24.51 -6.10 0.44
CA MET A 50 23.50 -5.10 0.13
C MET A 50 24.17 -3.82 -0.36
N VAL A 51 23.72 -3.36 -1.54
CA VAL A 51 24.16 -2.10 -2.13
C VAL A 51 23.06 -1.06 -1.93
N GLU A 52 23.42 0.11 -1.46
CA GLU A 52 22.50 1.25 -1.36
C GLU A 52 22.36 1.93 -2.72
N LEU A 53 21.13 2.21 -3.15
CA LEU A 53 20.88 2.79 -4.48
C LEU A 53 21.57 4.14 -4.67
N CYS A 54 21.58 4.99 -3.64
CA CYS A 54 22.25 6.29 -3.74
C CYS A 54 23.77 6.17 -3.95
N ARG A 55 24.40 5.18 -3.32
CA ARG A 55 25.83 4.91 -3.53
C ARG A 55 26.11 4.32 -4.90
N LEU A 56 25.24 3.40 -5.35
CA LEU A 56 25.33 2.84 -6.70
C LEU A 56 25.25 3.92 -7.77
N MET A 57 24.35 4.89 -7.60
CA MET A 57 24.20 6.01 -8.53
C MET A 57 25.34 7.02 -8.47
N ALA A 58 26.00 7.15 -7.33
CA ALA A 58 27.12 8.10 -7.17
C ALA A 58 28.46 7.54 -7.64
N ASP A 59 28.73 6.25 -7.39
CA ASP A 59 30.01 5.58 -7.72
C ASP A 59 29.75 4.08 -7.94
N PRO A 60 29.42 3.63 -9.14
CA PRO A 60 29.18 2.22 -9.42
C PRO A 60 30.47 1.37 -9.41
N VAL A 61 31.64 1.98 -9.53
CA VAL A 61 32.92 1.27 -9.63
C VAL A 61 33.25 0.60 -8.29
N ASN A 62 33.52 -0.71 -8.33
CA ASN A 62 33.84 -1.52 -7.13
C ASN A 62 32.78 -1.48 -6.02
N ILE A 63 31.56 -1.05 -6.32
CA ILE A 63 30.50 -0.87 -5.32
C ILE A 63 30.21 -2.17 -4.56
N ILE A 64 30.24 -3.32 -5.24
CA ILE A 64 29.98 -4.63 -4.63
C ILE A 64 31.08 -4.96 -3.60
N ALA A 65 32.33 -4.77 -3.95
CA ALA A 65 33.46 -5.06 -3.05
C ALA A 65 33.44 -4.16 -1.79
N ARG A 66 32.99 -2.92 -1.94
CA ARG A 66 32.91 -1.92 -0.84
C ARG A 66 31.66 -2.09 0.03
N SER A 67 30.67 -2.84 -0.40
CA SER A 67 29.42 -3.00 0.32
C SER A 67 29.57 -4.02 1.47
N PRO A 68 28.95 -3.79 2.64
CA PRO A 68 29.14 -4.65 3.79
C PRO A 68 28.53 -6.04 3.57
N LEU A 69 29.27 -7.05 4.02
CA LEU A 69 28.79 -8.43 4.12
C LEU A 69 28.90 -8.85 5.59
N ARG A 70 27.77 -9.19 6.21
CA ARG A 70 27.79 -9.83 7.55
C ARG A 70 28.15 -11.31 7.41
N SER A 71 29.38 -11.65 7.74
CA SER A 71 29.80 -13.04 7.92
C SER A 71 30.79 -13.10 9.07
N ASN A 72 30.54 -13.97 10.03
CA ASN A 72 31.49 -14.30 11.11
C ASN A 72 32.57 -15.30 10.64
N ASN A 73 32.46 -15.84 9.42
CA ASN A 73 33.42 -16.76 8.85
C ASN A 73 34.40 -15.98 7.95
N PRO A 74 35.66 -15.84 8.36
CA PRO A 74 36.67 -15.12 7.58
C PRO A 74 36.90 -15.73 6.20
N VAL A 75 36.80 -17.04 6.04
CA VAL A 75 36.94 -17.73 4.74
C VAL A 75 35.85 -17.30 3.76
N MET A 76 34.64 -17.03 4.24
CA MET A 76 33.54 -16.56 3.39
C MET A 76 33.69 -15.11 2.94
N ARG A 77 34.55 -14.33 3.61
CA ARG A 77 34.85 -12.94 3.24
C ARG A 77 35.86 -12.84 2.09
N GLU A 78 36.82 -13.77 2.01
CA GLU A 78 38.00 -13.65 1.15
C GLU A 78 37.94 -14.47 -0.13
N THR A 79 37.17 -15.57 -0.17
CA THR A 79 37.33 -16.62 -1.21
C THR A 79 36.28 -16.64 -2.32
N ARG A 80 35.26 -15.76 -2.33
CA ARG A 80 34.33 -15.71 -3.47
C ARG A 80 34.89 -14.80 -4.56
N PRO A 81 35.26 -15.33 -5.71
CA PRO A 81 35.54 -14.50 -6.86
C PRO A 81 34.26 -13.72 -7.21
N PHE A 82 34.30 -12.39 -7.07
CA PHE A 82 33.21 -11.53 -7.48
C PHE A 82 33.11 -11.55 -9.02
N LYS A 83 31.92 -11.84 -9.51
CA LYS A 83 31.58 -11.73 -10.93
C LYS A 83 30.81 -10.45 -11.24
N ASN A 84 30.76 -9.51 -10.27
CA ASN A 84 30.06 -8.25 -10.33
C ASN A 84 28.58 -8.35 -10.76
N ARG A 85 27.92 -9.47 -10.40
CA ARG A 85 26.50 -9.71 -10.71
C ARG A 85 25.63 -9.01 -9.68
N LEU A 86 25.00 -7.93 -10.07
CA LEU A 86 24.14 -7.13 -9.23
C LEU A 86 22.66 -7.37 -9.56
N LEU A 87 21.86 -7.73 -8.57
CA LEU A 87 20.40 -7.73 -8.67
C LEU A 87 19.87 -6.38 -8.19
N ILE A 88 19.20 -5.62 -9.05
CA ILE A 88 18.40 -4.46 -8.65
C ILE A 88 16.94 -4.90 -8.59
N VAL A 89 16.35 -4.84 -7.39
CA VAL A 89 15.01 -5.37 -7.16
C VAL A 89 14.05 -4.32 -6.64
N ASP A 90 12.83 -4.32 -7.18
CA ASP A 90 11.70 -3.53 -6.70
C ASP A 90 10.52 -4.44 -6.31
N ASP A 91 9.54 -3.90 -5.56
CA ASP A 91 8.31 -4.61 -5.26
C ASP A 91 7.44 -4.76 -6.51
N THR A 92 7.30 -3.68 -7.29
CA THR A 92 6.44 -3.65 -8.47
C THR A 92 7.05 -2.86 -9.63
N THR A 93 6.70 -3.20 -10.86
CA THR A 93 6.92 -2.31 -11.99
C THR A 93 5.61 -1.92 -12.66
N SER A 94 5.55 -0.70 -13.18
CA SER A 94 4.47 -0.23 -14.06
C SER A 94 4.76 -0.58 -15.53
N ASP A 95 3.75 -0.44 -16.40
CA ASP A 95 3.95 -0.60 -17.85
C ASP A 95 4.99 0.36 -18.42
N LYS A 96 5.13 1.56 -17.83
CA LYS A 96 6.10 2.58 -18.24
C LYS A 96 7.51 2.35 -17.69
N GLY A 97 7.65 1.58 -16.60
CA GLY A 97 8.92 1.21 -15.97
C GLY A 97 9.87 2.37 -15.64
N VAL A 98 9.32 3.56 -15.37
CA VAL A 98 10.08 4.82 -15.25
C VAL A 98 11.24 4.70 -14.26
N THR A 99 11.02 4.02 -13.14
CA THR A 99 12.06 3.85 -12.11
C THR A 99 13.25 3.05 -12.64
N PHE A 100 13.00 1.87 -13.20
CA PHE A 100 14.09 1.05 -13.76
C PHE A 100 14.76 1.69 -14.95
N GLN A 101 13.99 2.39 -15.81
CA GLN A 101 14.57 3.11 -16.93
C GLN A 101 15.52 4.21 -16.45
N SER A 102 15.10 5.02 -15.47
CA SER A 102 15.95 6.07 -14.89
C SER A 102 17.23 5.52 -14.25
N ILE A 103 17.14 4.38 -13.55
CA ILE A 103 18.31 3.73 -12.95
C ILE A 103 19.23 3.21 -14.06
N ARG A 104 18.69 2.59 -15.11
CA ARG A 104 19.44 2.06 -16.25
C ARG A 104 20.18 3.18 -16.98
N ASP A 105 19.47 4.25 -17.37
CA ASP A 105 20.03 5.39 -18.08
C ASP A 105 21.21 6.03 -17.30
N GLN A 106 21.07 6.10 -15.98
CA GLN A 106 22.12 6.66 -15.13
C GLN A 106 23.33 5.73 -15.02
N LEU A 107 23.13 4.43 -14.89
CA LEU A 107 24.23 3.46 -14.87
C LEU A 107 24.94 3.40 -16.22
N ASP A 108 24.20 3.35 -17.32
CA ASP A 108 24.75 3.30 -18.68
C ASP A 108 25.57 4.55 -19.03
N SER A 109 25.39 5.67 -18.30
CA SER A 109 26.18 6.88 -18.43
C SER A 109 27.55 6.82 -17.71
N CYS A 110 27.79 5.78 -16.91
CA CYS A 110 29.00 5.60 -16.13
C CYS A 110 29.82 4.42 -16.68
N ASP A 111 31.13 4.48 -16.57
CA ASP A 111 32.00 3.32 -16.85
C ASP A 111 31.96 2.37 -15.65
N HIS A 112 31.50 1.14 -15.84
CA HIS A 112 31.42 0.10 -14.80
C HIS A 112 31.43 -1.30 -15.42
N ASP A 113 31.86 -2.29 -14.63
CA ASP A 113 31.90 -3.71 -15.01
C ASP A 113 30.77 -4.56 -14.38
N LEU A 114 29.69 -3.92 -13.92
CA LEU A 114 28.55 -4.59 -13.29
C LEU A 114 27.70 -5.34 -14.34
N ALA A 115 27.44 -6.61 -14.08
CA ALA A 115 26.41 -7.38 -14.76
C ALA A 115 25.07 -7.20 -14.02
N VAL A 116 24.30 -6.19 -14.42
CA VAL A 116 23.05 -5.79 -13.74
C VAL A 116 21.87 -6.61 -14.26
N THR A 117 21.05 -7.09 -13.33
CA THR A 117 19.75 -7.71 -13.61
C THR A 117 18.67 -6.92 -12.88
N TYR A 118 17.68 -6.44 -13.61
CA TYR A 118 16.52 -5.72 -13.05
C TYR A 118 15.39 -6.69 -12.77
N ALA A 119 14.85 -6.65 -11.57
CA ALA A 119 13.84 -7.60 -11.13
C ALA A 119 12.73 -6.93 -10.33
N ALA A 120 11.50 -7.43 -10.50
CA ALA A 120 10.36 -6.97 -9.70
C ALA A 120 9.58 -8.18 -9.17
N VAL A 121 9.13 -8.12 -7.91
CA VAL A 121 8.26 -9.20 -7.42
C VAL A 121 7.00 -9.26 -8.28
N TYR A 122 6.38 -8.12 -8.54
CA TYR A 122 5.20 -8.04 -9.40
C TYR A 122 5.42 -7.10 -10.58
N LYS A 123 5.19 -7.60 -11.78
CA LYS A 123 5.23 -6.72 -12.96
C LYS A 123 3.83 -6.44 -13.50
N ALA A 124 3.66 -5.29 -14.14
CA ALA A 124 2.50 -5.02 -14.96
C ALA A 124 2.53 -5.87 -16.24
N GLU A 125 1.36 -6.13 -16.81
CA GLU A 125 1.17 -7.03 -17.94
C GLU A 125 2.03 -6.66 -19.16
N ASN A 126 2.13 -5.36 -19.44
CA ASN A 126 2.90 -4.85 -20.59
C ASN A 126 4.29 -4.34 -20.21
N SER A 127 4.75 -4.56 -18.97
CA SER A 127 6.08 -4.09 -18.54
C SER A 127 7.20 -4.90 -19.18
N LYS A 128 8.14 -4.19 -19.81
CA LYS A 128 9.37 -4.75 -20.43
C LYS A 128 10.64 -4.36 -19.67
N PHE A 129 10.50 -3.75 -18.50
CA PHE A 129 11.62 -3.12 -17.79
C PHE A 129 12.22 -3.99 -16.69
N ALA A 130 11.60 -5.11 -16.34
CA ALA A 130 12.17 -6.11 -15.47
C ALA A 130 12.60 -7.35 -16.27
N ASP A 131 13.86 -7.73 -16.12
CA ASP A 131 14.42 -8.95 -16.71
C ASP A 131 13.86 -10.20 -16.05
N LEU A 132 13.59 -10.11 -14.73
CA LEU A 132 13.00 -11.17 -13.91
C LEU A 132 11.78 -10.64 -13.16
N SER A 133 10.77 -11.50 -13.00
CA SER A 133 9.64 -11.24 -12.12
C SER A 133 9.08 -12.53 -11.55
N TYR A 134 8.47 -12.43 -10.36
CA TYR A 134 7.74 -13.57 -9.79
C TYR A 134 6.39 -13.75 -10.46
N GLU A 135 5.60 -12.67 -10.52
CA GLU A 135 4.24 -12.74 -11.04
C GLU A 135 3.90 -11.51 -11.89
N THR A 136 3.08 -11.74 -12.92
CA THR A 136 2.47 -10.67 -13.70
C THR A 136 1.06 -10.41 -13.17
N ILE A 137 0.80 -9.18 -12.68
CA ILE A 137 -0.49 -8.80 -12.13
C ILE A 137 -1.18 -7.78 -13.05
N PRO A 138 -2.31 -8.15 -13.69
CA PRO A 138 -3.04 -7.25 -14.58
C PRO A 138 -3.76 -6.13 -13.82
N GLN A 139 -4.09 -5.06 -14.54
CA GLN A 139 -4.89 -3.94 -14.02
C GLN A 139 -6.39 -4.31 -13.96
N PRO A 140 -7.15 -3.74 -13.01
CA PRO A 140 -6.73 -2.87 -11.93
C PRO A 140 -6.08 -3.67 -10.80
N ARG A 141 -4.92 -3.19 -10.32
CA ARG A 141 -4.18 -3.83 -9.23
C ARG A 141 -3.95 -2.86 -8.09
N MET A 142 -3.83 -3.39 -6.88
CA MET A 142 -3.59 -2.62 -5.66
C MET A 142 -2.77 -3.45 -4.67
N PHE A 143 -1.93 -2.78 -3.90
CA PHE A 143 -1.01 -3.43 -2.97
C PHE A 143 -1.20 -2.90 -1.56
N GLY A 144 -1.23 -3.80 -0.57
CA GLY A 144 -1.52 -3.48 0.83
C GLY A 144 -0.54 -2.50 1.47
N TRP A 145 0.68 -2.37 0.94
CA TRP A 145 1.70 -1.46 1.49
C TRP A 145 1.64 -0.03 0.94
N ASN A 146 0.85 0.23 -0.11
CA ASN A 146 0.77 1.57 -0.71
C ASN A 146 -0.64 1.98 -1.18
N TRP A 147 -1.69 1.26 -0.76
CA TRP A 147 -3.06 1.47 -1.24
C TRP A 147 -3.54 2.91 -1.09
N PHE A 148 -3.19 3.59 0.02
CA PHE A 148 -3.64 4.96 0.33
C PHE A 148 -3.01 6.04 -0.57
N ARG A 149 -2.03 5.68 -1.41
CA ARG A 149 -1.41 6.53 -2.43
C ARG A 149 -1.87 6.20 -3.85
N HIS A 150 -2.66 5.14 -3.99
CA HIS A 150 -3.04 4.63 -5.29
C HIS A 150 -4.05 5.56 -5.99
N TRP A 151 -3.89 5.77 -7.30
CA TRP A 151 -4.79 6.63 -8.09
C TRP A 151 -6.25 6.12 -8.12
N ASN A 152 -6.50 4.83 -7.94
CA ASN A 152 -7.84 4.24 -7.84
C ASN A 152 -8.68 4.80 -6.68
N LEU A 153 -8.06 5.46 -5.70
CA LEU A 153 -8.79 6.13 -4.62
C LEU A 153 -9.76 7.20 -5.13
N GLN A 154 -9.48 7.80 -6.29
CA GLN A 154 -10.39 8.73 -6.94
C GLN A 154 -11.75 8.08 -7.32
N LYS A 155 -11.80 6.76 -7.40
CA LYS A 155 -12.99 5.95 -7.63
C LYS A 155 -13.40 5.14 -6.39
N SER A 156 -12.98 5.55 -5.21
CA SER A 156 -13.21 4.82 -3.96
C SER A 156 -14.04 5.64 -2.98
N MET A 157 -14.82 4.94 -2.17
CA MET A 157 -15.44 5.46 -0.97
C MET A 157 -14.67 4.98 0.24
N VAL A 158 -14.54 5.82 1.26
CA VAL A 158 -13.77 5.51 2.47
C VAL A 158 -14.58 5.80 3.73
N ASP A 159 -14.43 4.94 4.74
CA ASP A 159 -14.93 5.28 6.08
C ASP A 159 -14.03 6.33 6.73
N CYS A 160 -14.52 7.00 7.76
CA CYS A 160 -13.78 7.99 8.53
C CYS A 160 -13.06 7.33 9.70
N ASP A 161 -13.84 6.83 10.67
CA ASP A 161 -13.31 6.26 11.91
C ASP A 161 -12.68 4.89 11.65
N GLY A 162 -11.49 4.67 12.16
CA GLY A 162 -10.68 3.48 11.91
C GLY A 162 -9.93 3.45 10.57
N VAL A 163 -10.28 4.31 9.60
CA VAL A 163 -9.59 4.41 8.30
C VAL A 163 -8.82 5.73 8.19
N LEU A 164 -9.51 6.87 8.14
CA LEU A 164 -8.86 8.19 8.01
C LEU A 164 -8.30 8.66 9.35
N CYS A 165 -9.00 8.38 10.43
CA CYS A 165 -8.60 8.70 11.80
C CYS A 165 -8.81 7.53 12.74
N GLU A 166 -8.23 7.63 13.94
CA GLU A 166 -8.48 6.67 15.01
C GLU A 166 -9.97 6.50 15.29
N ASP A 167 -10.35 5.25 15.61
CA ASP A 167 -11.70 4.92 15.96
C ASP A 167 -11.98 5.20 17.46
N TRP A 168 -13.23 5.56 17.78
CA TRP A 168 -13.69 5.73 19.13
C TRP A 168 -13.99 4.36 19.77
N LYS A 169 -13.10 3.88 20.64
CA LYS A 169 -13.18 2.52 21.24
C LYS A 169 -13.45 2.50 22.75
N HIS A 170 -13.57 3.66 23.39
CA HIS A 170 -13.61 3.72 24.86
C HIS A 170 -14.97 3.32 25.46
N ARG A 171 -16.06 3.79 24.91
CA ARG A 171 -17.44 3.54 25.36
C ARG A 171 -18.43 3.91 24.26
N PRO A 172 -19.71 3.44 24.37
CA PRO A 172 -20.71 3.91 23.42
C PRO A 172 -20.86 5.43 23.50
N GLU A 173 -20.90 6.08 22.35
CA GLU A 173 -21.20 7.49 22.21
C GLU A 173 -22.54 7.82 22.84
N GLN A 174 -22.64 8.92 23.57
CA GLN A 174 -23.86 9.43 24.19
C GLN A 174 -24.30 10.75 23.54
N ALA A 175 -25.54 11.15 23.77
CA ALA A 175 -25.99 12.49 23.40
C ALA A 175 -25.19 13.53 24.21
N ASP A 176 -24.76 14.60 23.53
CA ASP A 176 -24.01 15.70 24.14
C ASP A 176 -22.75 15.26 24.91
N ASP A 177 -21.99 14.34 24.31
CA ASP A 177 -20.76 13.80 24.85
C ASP A 177 -19.54 14.67 24.47
N PRO A 178 -19.00 15.47 25.42
CA PRO A 178 -17.87 16.36 25.12
C PRO A 178 -16.59 15.62 24.72
N GLU A 179 -16.36 14.42 25.30
CA GLU A 179 -15.16 13.62 24.96
C GLU A 179 -15.26 13.06 23.54
N PHE A 180 -16.47 12.62 23.13
CA PHE A 180 -16.69 12.20 21.76
C PHE A 180 -16.62 13.37 20.79
N GLU A 181 -17.13 14.55 21.15
CA GLU A 181 -16.99 15.77 20.33
C GLU A 181 -15.51 16.16 20.16
N ASP A 182 -14.72 16.07 21.23
CA ASP A 182 -13.29 16.31 21.18
C ASP A 182 -12.61 15.29 20.27
N HIS A 183 -12.95 14.00 20.40
CA HIS A 183 -12.46 12.95 19.50
C HIS A 183 -12.80 13.27 18.03
N VAL A 184 -14.04 13.60 17.72
CA VAL A 184 -14.44 13.96 16.34
C VAL A 184 -13.59 15.12 15.78
N ARG A 185 -13.27 16.11 16.62
CA ARG A 185 -12.44 17.25 16.24
C ARG A 185 -10.96 16.91 16.13
N ASN A 186 -10.43 16.07 17.02
CA ASN A 186 -9.00 15.98 17.28
C ASN A 186 -8.41 14.56 17.14
N ALA A 187 -9.21 13.58 16.67
CA ALA A 187 -8.73 12.21 16.46
C ALA A 187 -7.42 12.18 15.64
N ARG A 188 -6.49 11.34 16.04
CA ARG A 188 -5.21 11.17 15.35
C ARG A 188 -5.44 10.66 13.93
N PRO A 189 -4.82 11.27 12.89
CA PRO A 189 -4.91 10.76 11.53
C PRO A 189 -4.21 9.40 11.41
N LEU A 190 -4.78 8.51 10.59
CA LEU A 190 -4.22 7.20 10.25
C LEU A 190 -3.76 7.19 8.78
N TYR A 191 -4.70 7.00 7.85
CA TYR A 191 -4.39 6.92 6.42
C TYR A 191 -4.95 8.14 5.69
N ILE A 192 -4.11 9.11 5.40
CA ILE A 192 -4.51 10.30 4.63
C ILE A 192 -4.22 10.05 3.15
N PRO A 193 -5.25 10.02 2.28
CA PRO A 193 -5.07 9.75 0.86
C PRO A 193 -4.32 10.88 0.15
N ASP A 194 -3.32 10.53 -0.67
CA ASP A 194 -2.63 11.49 -1.55
C ASP A 194 -3.55 11.99 -2.69
N ASN A 195 -4.55 11.19 -3.06
CA ASN A 195 -5.51 11.50 -4.11
C ASN A 195 -6.89 11.83 -3.52
N PRO A 196 -7.71 12.65 -4.20
CA PRO A 196 -9.10 12.86 -3.79
C PRO A 196 -9.85 11.52 -3.77
N VAL A 197 -10.71 11.30 -2.76
CA VAL A 197 -11.62 10.15 -2.75
C VAL A 197 -12.98 10.55 -3.30
N GLN A 198 -13.74 9.58 -3.81
CA GLN A 198 -15.07 9.83 -4.37
C GLN A 198 -16.05 10.29 -3.29
N ALA A 199 -16.04 9.64 -2.13
CA ALA A 199 -16.80 10.06 -0.96
C ALA A 199 -16.17 9.55 0.34
N VAL A 200 -16.34 10.32 1.40
CA VAL A 200 -16.20 9.87 2.78
C VAL A 200 -17.60 9.45 3.26
N VAL A 201 -17.74 8.19 3.71
CA VAL A 201 -19.02 7.61 4.13
C VAL A 201 -18.88 7.14 5.56
N THR A 202 -19.38 7.93 6.50
CA THR A 202 -19.17 7.68 7.94
C THR A 202 -20.47 7.35 8.67
N SER A 203 -20.36 6.65 9.80
CA SER A 203 -21.45 6.41 10.73
C SER A 203 -21.65 7.56 11.73
N ARG A 204 -20.84 8.59 11.69
CA ARG A 204 -21.07 9.83 12.45
C ARG A 204 -22.39 10.45 12.02
N ILE A 205 -23.19 10.93 12.98
CA ILE A 205 -24.49 11.57 12.72
C ILE A 205 -24.31 13.03 12.25
N GLU A 206 -25.32 13.60 11.60
CA GLU A 206 -25.28 14.96 11.04
C GLU A 206 -24.91 16.05 12.06
N LYS A 207 -25.20 15.86 13.35
CA LYS A 207 -24.77 16.76 14.45
C LYS A 207 -23.26 17.08 14.37
N TYR A 208 -22.44 16.12 13.96
CA TYR A 208 -20.98 16.23 13.94
C TYR A 208 -20.42 16.62 12.56
N ARG A 209 -21.26 17.07 11.62
CA ARG A 209 -20.82 17.41 10.25
C ARG A 209 -19.74 18.47 10.25
N GLU A 210 -19.97 19.62 10.87
CA GLU A 210 -19.02 20.73 10.88
C GLU A 210 -17.66 20.31 11.48
N ALA A 211 -17.68 19.61 12.60
CA ALA A 211 -16.46 19.11 13.24
C ALA A 211 -15.73 18.10 12.36
N THR A 212 -16.45 17.20 11.67
CA THR A 212 -15.88 16.21 10.74
C THR A 212 -15.28 16.90 9.51
N GLU A 213 -15.99 17.84 8.88
CA GLU A 213 -15.47 18.61 7.75
C GLU A 213 -14.24 19.45 8.13
N GLY A 214 -14.26 20.04 9.33
CA GLY A 214 -13.11 20.75 9.90
C GLY A 214 -11.89 19.85 10.07
N TRP A 215 -12.09 18.62 10.58
CA TRP A 215 -11.04 17.61 10.71
C TRP A 215 -10.48 17.22 9.33
N LEU A 216 -11.35 16.84 8.38
CA LEU A 216 -10.96 16.45 7.02
C LEU A 216 -10.15 17.54 6.33
N LYS A 217 -10.58 18.79 6.45
CA LYS A 217 -9.90 19.96 5.88
C LYS A 217 -8.50 20.18 6.49
N ARG A 218 -8.39 20.13 7.83
CA ARG A 218 -7.10 20.29 8.53
C ARG A 218 -6.06 19.25 8.12
N HIS A 219 -6.50 18.03 7.89
CA HIS A 219 -5.61 16.93 7.49
C HIS A 219 -5.47 16.76 5.98
N GLY A 220 -5.99 17.70 5.18
CA GLY A 220 -5.82 17.72 3.73
C GLY A 220 -6.55 16.59 2.99
N VAL A 221 -7.57 15.96 3.61
CA VAL A 221 -8.38 14.94 2.94
C VAL A 221 -9.27 15.62 1.90
N ARG A 222 -9.06 15.26 0.64
CA ARG A 222 -9.84 15.77 -0.50
C ARG A 222 -10.91 14.75 -0.88
N TYR A 223 -12.17 15.20 -1.00
CA TYR A 223 -13.31 14.34 -1.32
C TYR A 223 -14.38 15.12 -2.10
N ASN A 224 -15.23 14.37 -2.86
CA ASN A 224 -16.32 15.00 -3.60
C ASN A 224 -17.65 15.03 -2.81
N ALA A 225 -17.80 14.15 -1.81
CA ALA A 225 -18.97 14.12 -0.94
C ALA A 225 -18.62 13.62 0.47
N LEU A 226 -19.34 14.12 1.47
CA LEU A 226 -19.38 13.61 2.83
C LEU A 226 -20.78 13.07 3.10
N VAL A 227 -20.88 11.75 3.33
CA VAL A 227 -22.15 11.08 3.61
C VAL A 227 -22.19 10.69 5.07
N MET A 228 -22.99 11.41 5.84
CA MET A 228 -23.18 11.21 7.29
C MET A 228 -24.36 10.28 7.56
N HIS A 229 -24.44 9.74 8.77
CA HIS A 229 -25.58 8.93 9.22
C HIS A 229 -26.81 9.80 9.48
N PRO A 230 -28.01 9.43 8.97
CA PRO A 230 -29.20 10.27 9.05
C PRO A 230 -29.89 10.31 10.43
N ALA A 231 -29.46 9.48 11.38
CA ALA A 231 -29.99 9.50 12.74
C ALA A 231 -29.77 10.87 13.39
N LYS A 232 -30.72 11.26 14.23
CA LYS A 232 -30.67 12.54 14.95
C LYS A 232 -29.86 12.44 16.25
N THR A 233 -29.83 11.23 16.85
CA THR A 233 -29.09 10.97 18.09
C THR A 233 -28.25 9.69 17.98
N PRO A 234 -27.21 9.55 18.82
CA PRO A 234 -26.42 8.33 18.91
C PRO A 234 -27.25 7.09 19.27
N GLU A 235 -28.27 7.26 20.16
CA GLU A 235 -29.18 6.20 20.55
C GLU A 235 -30.00 5.70 19.38
N GLN A 236 -30.59 6.62 18.61
CA GLN A 236 -31.32 6.28 17.39
C GLN A 236 -30.42 5.54 16.39
N ARG A 237 -29.18 6.00 16.19
CA ARG A 237 -28.22 5.33 15.33
C ARG A 237 -27.96 3.88 15.77
N ARG A 238 -27.73 3.66 17.09
CA ARG A 238 -27.53 2.31 17.64
C ARG A 238 -28.74 1.42 17.47
N GLN A 239 -29.95 1.95 17.71
CA GLN A 239 -31.20 1.21 17.49
C GLN A 239 -31.41 0.80 16.04
N MET A 240 -31.03 1.64 15.08
CA MET A 240 -31.08 1.32 13.66
C MET A 240 -30.12 0.16 13.30
N GLY A 241 -28.93 0.11 13.89
CA GLY A 241 -27.97 -0.98 13.74
C GLY A 241 -27.57 -1.31 12.30
N ASP A 242 -27.78 -0.37 11.39
CA ASP A 242 -27.69 -0.59 9.92
C ASP A 242 -26.41 -0.04 9.28
N HIS A 243 -25.32 0.04 10.05
CA HIS A 243 -24.07 0.66 9.58
C HIS A 243 -23.56 0.10 8.26
N ALA A 244 -23.41 -1.22 8.17
CA ALA A 244 -22.90 -1.90 7.00
C ALA A 244 -23.90 -1.83 5.83
N GLU A 245 -25.20 -2.04 6.10
CA GLU A 245 -26.28 -1.99 5.12
C GLU A 245 -26.41 -0.61 4.49
N ARG A 246 -26.27 0.44 5.29
CA ARG A 246 -26.31 1.82 4.82
C ARG A 246 -25.09 2.14 3.95
N LYS A 247 -23.90 1.80 4.43
CA LYS A 247 -22.67 1.95 3.64
C LYS A 247 -22.76 1.17 2.31
N ALA A 248 -23.28 -0.05 2.35
CA ALA A 248 -23.52 -0.86 1.16
C ALA A 248 -24.49 -0.20 0.16
N ARG A 249 -25.61 0.37 0.65
CA ARG A 249 -26.56 1.11 -0.22
C ARG A 249 -25.89 2.30 -0.90
N VAL A 250 -25.09 3.08 -0.16
CA VAL A 250 -24.35 4.23 -0.71
C VAL A 250 -23.33 3.75 -1.75
N TYR A 251 -22.57 2.69 -1.44
CA TYR A 251 -21.58 2.12 -2.33
C TYR A 251 -22.19 1.52 -3.60
N ALA A 252 -23.31 0.79 -3.48
CA ALA A 252 -24.03 0.21 -4.63
C ALA A 252 -24.53 1.30 -5.58
N LYS A 253 -25.09 2.39 -5.05
CA LYS A 253 -25.61 3.52 -5.81
C LYS A 253 -24.50 4.28 -6.56
N GLY A 254 -23.27 4.30 -6.00
CA GLY A 254 -22.20 5.13 -6.52
C GLY A 254 -22.43 6.63 -6.30
N PHE A 255 -21.59 7.44 -6.90
CA PHE A 255 -21.65 8.89 -6.75
C PHE A 255 -21.73 9.61 -8.11
N LYS A 256 -22.76 10.44 -8.33
CA LYS A 256 -22.96 11.24 -9.56
C LYS A 256 -22.81 10.41 -10.85
N SER A 257 -23.44 9.26 -10.90
CA SER A 257 -23.40 8.31 -12.03
C SER A 257 -22.00 7.80 -12.39
N LYS A 258 -21.00 8.04 -11.56
CA LYS A 258 -19.65 7.48 -11.71
C LYS A 258 -19.55 6.17 -10.97
N GLU A 259 -18.98 5.17 -11.64
CA GLU A 259 -18.73 3.86 -11.03
C GLU A 259 -17.77 4.02 -9.85
N THR A 260 -18.19 3.50 -8.68
CA THR A 260 -17.30 3.35 -7.51
C THR A 260 -16.71 1.95 -7.56
N MET A 261 -15.38 1.88 -7.56
CA MET A 261 -14.63 0.63 -7.73
C MET A 261 -14.30 -0.06 -6.42
N LEU A 262 -14.19 0.69 -5.32
CA LEU A 262 -13.69 0.19 -4.05
C LEU A 262 -14.38 0.91 -2.89
N PHE A 263 -14.70 0.16 -1.84
CA PHE A 263 -15.00 0.70 -0.52
C PHE A 263 -13.85 0.35 0.43
N ILE A 264 -13.49 1.27 1.35
CA ILE A 264 -12.43 1.07 2.33
C ILE A 264 -13.04 1.21 3.71
N GLU A 265 -12.88 0.17 4.51
CA GLU A 265 -13.48 -0.04 5.82
C GLU A 265 -12.45 -0.61 6.78
N SER A 266 -12.48 -0.27 8.06
CA SER A 266 -11.59 -0.85 9.06
C SER A 266 -12.16 -2.12 9.70
N ASP A 267 -13.44 -2.11 10.04
CA ASP A 267 -14.10 -3.23 10.72
C ASP A 267 -14.34 -4.42 9.79
N GLU A 268 -13.82 -5.58 10.17
CA GLU A 268 -13.91 -6.82 9.36
C GLU A 268 -15.37 -7.23 9.09
N LYS A 269 -16.25 -7.12 10.10
CA LYS A 269 -17.65 -7.57 9.96
C LYS A 269 -18.40 -6.67 9.00
N GLN A 270 -18.19 -5.35 9.11
CA GLN A 270 -18.77 -4.39 8.17
C GLN A 270 -18.22 -4.58 6.77
N ALA A 271 -16.90 -4.73 6.62
CA ALA A 271 -16.26 -4.93 5.32
C ALA A 271 -16.82 -6.17 4.59
N LYS A 272 -16.89 -7.32 5.27
CA LYS A 272 -17.50 -8.53 4.73
C LYS A 272 -18.96 -8.31 4.32
N LYS A 273 -19.75 -7.70 5.22
CA LYS A 273 -21.17 -7.46 4.97
C LYS A 273 -21.41 -6.53 3.78
N ILE A 274 -20.60 -5.46 3.66
CA ILE A 274 -20.68 -4.53 2.53
C ILE A 274 -20.33 -5.27 1.23
N ALA A 275 -19.27 -6.08 1.21
CA ALA A 275 -18.88 -6.87 0.05
C ALA A 275 -19.97 -7.89 -0.37
N GLU A 276 -20.53 -8.59 0.61
CA GLU A 276 -21.63 -9.55 0.39
C GLU A 276 -22.86 -8.90 -0.25
N LEU A 277 -23.27 -7.73 0.28
CA LEU A 277 -24.46 -7.02 -0.21
C LEU A 277 -24.26 -6.36 -1.56
N THR A 278 -23.06 -5.89 -1.85
CA THR A 278 -22.79 -5.12 -3.07
C THR A 278 -22.20 -5.96 -4.19
N LYS A 279 -21.61 -7.10 -3.87
CA LYS A 279 -20.80 -7.92 -4.80
C LYS A 279 -19.65 -7.11 -5.44
N LYS A 280 -19.16 -6.12 -4.72
CA LYS A 280 -18.05 -5.24 -5.13
C LYS A 280 -16.89 -5.32 -4.14
N PRO A 281 -15.65 -5.01 -4.55
CA PRO A 281 -14.48 -5.08 -3.68
C PRO A 281 -14.58 -4.16 -2.46
N VAL A 282 -14.20 -4.68 -1.30
CA VAL A 282 -14.07 -3.92 -0.06
C VAL A 282 -12.72 -4.23 0.58
N LEU A 283 -11.88 -3.20 0.76
CA LEU A 283 -10.62 -3.32 1.47
C LEU A 283 -10.84 -3.13 2.96
N CYS A 284 -10.54 -4.14 3.77
CA CYS A 284 -10.48 -4.03 5.21
C CYS A 284 -9.07 -3.62 5.63
N THR A 285 -8.93 -2.43 6.24
CA THR A 285 -7.62 -1.88 6.63
C THR A 285 -7.03 -2.55 7.85
N ASP A 286 -7.85 -3.01 8.82
CA ASP A 286 -7.34 -3.69 10.02
C ASP A 286 -6.72 -5.05 9.68
N LEU A 287 -7.24 -5.73 8.67
CA LEU A 287 -6.72 -7.01 8.20
C LEU A 287 -5.78 -6.89 6.98
N MET A 288 -5.73 -5.72 6.34
CA MET A 288 -5.11 -5.55 5.01
C MET A 288 -5.59 -6.63 4.01
N LYS A 289 -6.89 -6.84 3.95
CA LYS A 289 -7.52 -7.89 3.16
C LYS A 289 -8.63 -7.33 2.28
N MET A 290 -8.70 -7.84 1.05
CA MET A 290 -9.80 -7.55 0.11
C MET A 290 -10.90 -8.62 0.26
N PHE A 291 -12.14 -8.17 0.40
CA PHE A 291 -13.34 -8.99 0.39
C PHE A 291 -14.14 -8.79 -0.90
#